data_5af182819f9858596e75b7edac4222e2
#
_entry.id   5af182819f9858596e75b7edac4222e2
#
_cell.length_a   1.000
_cell.length_b   1.000
_cell.length_c   1.000
_cell.angle_alpha   90.00
_cell.angle_beta   90.00
_cell.angle_gamma   90.00
#
_symmetry.space_group_name_H-M   'P 1'
#
loop_
_entity.id
_entity.type
_entity.pdbx_description
1 polymer ?
#
loop_
_entity_poly.entity_id
_entity_poly.type
_entity_poly.pdbx_seq_one_letter_code
_entity_poly.pdbx_strand_id
1 'polypeptide(L)'
;MASCCSLKLLTLFSLFIVPAAVESNNIEAKAGQFFSSGHTNNWAVLVCTSRFWFNYRHVANTLSVYRSVKRLGIPDSHIVLMLADDMACNHRNPKPATVFSHKNMELNVYGDDVEVDYRGYEVTVENFLRVLTGRLPPSTPRSKRLLSDDHSNILIYLTGHGGNGFLKFQDSEEISNVELADAFEQMWTKRRYNELLFIIDTCQGASMYERFYSPNLMALASSQVGEDSLSHQPDLAIGVHLMDRYTFYLLEFLEDIHPASTANMNDLFKVCPKSQCVSTPGHRTDLFLRDPGNVLITDFFGSVRKVEITVETINLTAPMVHLAVERPVIELKTDSQSYVDQLPVAEIIHQKPKQRDWHPPDGFILGLWTLILLVFFKTYGVKHLKHIF
;
A
#
# COMPACT_ATOMS: atom_id res chain seq x y z
N MET A 1 -34.97 53.30 -41.73
CA MET A 1 -34.50 51.90 -41.91
C MET A 1 -33.13 51.62 -41.21
N ALA A 2 -32.83 52.24 -40.09
CA ALA A 2 -31.55 52.08 -39.39
C ALA A 2 -31.65 51.45 -37.98
N SER A 3 -32.84 51.05 -37.58
CA SER A 3 -33.09 50.56 -36.19
C SER A 3 -33.13 49.04 -36.03
N CYS A 4 -33.11 48.26 -37.15
CA CYS A 4 -33.29 46.82 -37.09
C CYS A 4 -31.95 46.01 -37.16
N CYS A 5 -30.82 46.66 -37.55
CA CYS A 5 -29.52 45.97 -37.63
C CYS A 5 -28.74 45.97 -36.33
N SER A 6 -29.01 46.92 -35.39
CA SER A 6 -28.31 47.03 -34.12
C SER A 6 -28.72 45.97 -33.09
N LEU A 7 -29.96 45.48 -33.16
CA LEU A 7 -30.48 44.48 -32.20
C LEU A 7 -30.07 43.04 -32.51
N LYS A 8 -29.75 42.72 -33.80
CA LYS A 8 -29.27 41.41 -34.19
C LYS A 8 -27.74 41.18 -33.94
N LEU A 9 -26.99 42.28 -33.82
CA LEU A 9 -25.55 42.21 -33.49
C LEU A 9 -25.32 41.99 -31.99
N LEU A 10 -26.20 42.53 -31.13
CA LEU A 10 -26.12 42.33 -29.67
C LEU A 10 -26.57 40.92 -29.26
N THR A 11 -27.49 40.28 -29.96
CA THR A 11 -27.88 38.89 -29.68
C THR A 11 -26.89 37.85 -30.14
N LEU A 12 -26.04 38.13 -31.14
CA LEU A 12 -24.95 37.27 -31.56
C LEU A 12 -23.73 37.35 -30.60
N PHE A 13 -23.50 38.48 -29.98
CA PHE A 13 -22.41 38.63 -28.99
C PHE A 13 -22.73 37.93 -27.65
N SER A 14 -24.00 37.84 -27.25
CA SER A 14 -24.40 37.16 -26.02
C SER A 14 -24.36 35.64 -26.10
N LEU A 15 -24.41 35.06 -27.31
CA LEU A 15 -24.33 33.60 -27.53
C LEU A 15 -22.90 33.03 -27.49
N PHE A 16 -21.86 33.88 -27.64
CA PHE A 16 -20.46 33.42 -27.57
C PHE A 16 -19.81 33.60 -26.20
N ILE A 17 -20.41 34.31 -25.25
CA ILE A 17 -19.86 34.56 -23.91
C ILE A 17 -20.27 33.49 -22.88
N VAL A 18 -21.39 32.76 -23.14
CA VAL A 18 -21.93 31.79 -22.16
C VAL A 18 -21.08 30.52 -21.98
N PRO A 19 -20.44 29.91 -23.01
CA PRO A 19 -19.64 28.70 -22.75
C PRO A 19 -18.35 28.95 -22.00
N ALA A 20 -17.68 30.09 -22.19
CA ALA A 20 -16.40 30.37 -21.51
C ALA A 20 -16.57 30.66 -20.01
N ALA A 21 -17.69 31.26 -19.60
CA ALA A 21 -17.97 31.54 -18.19
C ALA A 21 -18.37 30.29 -17.40
N VAL A 22 -19.01 29.31 -18.06
CA VAL A 22 -19.42 28.05 -17.41
C VAL A 22 -18.23 27.12 -17.21
N GLU A 23 -17.26 27.08 -18.13
CA GLU A 23 -16.01 26.33 -17.93
C GLU A 23 -15.10 26.95 -16.87
N SER A 24 -15.00 28.28 -16.84
CA SER A 24 -14.19 29.00 -15.84
C SER A 24 -14.69 28.74 -14.41
N ASN A 25 -16.01 28.86 -14.19
CA ASN A 25 -16.60 28.61 -12.86
C ASN A 25 -16.43 27.13 -12.41
N ASN A 26 -16.38 26.20 -13.33
CA ASN A 26 -16.16 24.78 -13.02
C ASN A 26 -14.68 24.51 -12.64
N ILE A 27 -13.73 25.23 -13.26
CA ILE A 27 -12.29 25.12 -12.94
C ILE A 27 -11.99 25.77 -11.59
N GLU A 28 -12.55 26.95 -11.31
CA GLU A 28 -12.38 27.61 -10.01
C GLU A 28 -13.01 26.84 -8.86
N ALA A 29 -14.21 26.27 -9.05
CA ALA A 29 -14.84 25.41 -8.07
C ALA A 29 -14.03 24.13 -7.79
N LYS A 30 -13.49 23.49 -8.84
CA LYS A 30 -12.60 22.33 -8.71
C LYS A 30 -11.27 22.68 -8.05
N ALA A 31 -10.69 23.82 -8.38
CA ALA A 31 -9.48 24.32 -7.72
C ALA A 31 -9.75 24.63 -6.25
N GLY A 32 -10.85 25.31 -5.93
CA GLY A 32 -11.26 25.60 -4.55
C GLY A 32 -11.47 24.32 -3.73
N GLN A 33 -12.08 23.30 -4.30
CA GLN A 33 -12.29 22.01 -3.66
C GLN A 33 -10.97 21.26 -3.45
N PHE A 34 -10.04 21.31 -4.40
CA PHE A 34 -8.71 20.73 -4.29
C PHE A 34 -7.84 21.39 -3.21
N PHE A 35 -7.94 22.73 -3.07
CA PHE A 35 -7.19 23.46 -2.06
C PHE A 35 -7.89 23.54 -0.69
N SER A 36 -9.13 23.08 -0.58
CA SER A 36 -9.91 23.15 0.67
C SER A 36 -9.38 22.25 1.79
N SER A 37 -8.64 21.18 1.46
CA SER A 37 -8.09 20.27 2.45
C SER A 37 -6.88 20.81 3.21
N GLY A 38 -6.19 21.83 2.67
CA GLY A 38 -5.01 22.44 3.27
C GLY A 38 -3.79 21.54 3.41
N HIS A 39 -3.85 20.29 2.88
CA HIS A 39 -2.75 19.32 2.95
C HIS A 39 -1.74 19.54 1.82
N THR A 40 -0.49 19.16 2.08
CA THR A 40 0.63 19.31 1.13
C THR A 40 1.23 17.98 0.68
N ASN A 41 0.94 16.90 1.39
CA ASN A 41 1.45 15.56 1.09
C ASN A 41 0.51 14.49 1.66
N ASN A 42 0.58 13.30 1.05
CA ASN A 42 -0.16 12.12 1.48
C ASN A 42 0.80 11.02 1.89
N TRP A 43 0.40 10.29 2.92
CA TRP A 43 1.10 9.12 3.44
C TRP A 43 0.17 7.91 3.50
N ALA A 44 0.73 6.72 3.36
CA ALA A 44 0.00 5.48 3.55
C ALA A 44 0.74 4.56 4.51
N VAL A 45 0.03 3.97 5.47
CA VAL A 45 0.51 2.89 6.34
C VAL A 45 -0.36 1.68 6.08
N LEU A 46 0.21 0.66 5.43
CA LEU A 46 -0.51 -0.50 4.93
C LEU A 46 -0.02 -1.75 5.62
N VAL A 47 -0.90 -2.46 6.32
CA VAL A 47 -0.50 -3.54 7.22
C VAL A 47 -1.31 -4.81 6.96
N CYS A 48 -0.60 -5.87 6.57
CA CYS A 48 -1.07 -7.24 6.67
C CYS A 48 -0.57 -7.85 7.98
N THR A 49 -1.47 -8.19 8.88
CA THR A 49 -1.11 -8.70 10.21
C THR A 49 -1.03 -10.22 10.29
N SER A 50 -1.47 -10.94 9.27
CA SER A 50 -1.62 -12.40 9.30
C SER A 50 -0.46 -13.12 8.62
N ARG A 51 -0.10 -14.28 9.17
CA ARG A 51 0.87 -15.24 8.62
C ARG A 51 0.20 -16.47 8.04
N PHE A 52 1.00 -17.32 7.43
CA PHE A 52 0.67 -18.61 6.86
C PHE A 52 -0.11 -18.57 5.55
N TRP A 53 0.13 -19.58 4.70
CA TRP A 53 -0.38 -19.67 3.33
C TRP A 53 -1.91 -19.55 3.22
N PHE A 54 -2.65 -20.09 4.16
CA PHE A 54 -4.13 -20.01 4.15
C PHE A 54 -4.67 -18.58 4.37
N ASN A 55 -3.81 -17.65 4.81
CA ASN A 55 -4.09 -16.22 4.95
C ASN A 55 -3.56 -15.40 3.75
N TYR A 56 -3.25 -16.06 2.63
CA TYR A 56 -2.82 -15.43 1.38
C TYR A 56 -3.59 -14.16 1.04
N ARG A 57 -4.91 -14.19 1.19
CA ARG A 57 -5.81 -13.08 0.91
C ARG A 57 -5.45 -11.78 1.63
N HIS A 58 -4.98 -11.83 2.87
CA HIS A 58 -4.60 -10.62 3.62
C HIS A 58 -3.36 -9.93 3.04
N VAL A 59 -2.40 -10.69 2.55
CA VAL A 59 -1.26 -10.14 1.81
C VAL A 59 -1.73 -9.56 0.47
N ALA A 60 -2.58 -10.26 -0.25
CA ALA A 60 -3.13 -9.78 -1.51
C ALA A 60 -3.99 -8.52 -1.33
N ASN A 61 -4.80 -8.44 -0.26
CA ASN A 61 -5.55 -7.23 0.11
C ASN A 61 -4.61 -6.04 0.29
N THR A 62 -3.57 -6.18 1.10
CA THR A 62 -2.62 -5.09 1.41
C THR A 62 -1.86 -4.65 0.16
N LEU A 63 -1.39 -5.61 -0.65
CA LEU A 63 -0.69 -5.31 -1.91
C LEU A 63 -1.61 -4.66 -2.95
N SER A 64 -2.90 -4.98 -2.94
CA SER A 64 -3.88 -4.34 -3.82
C SER A 64 -4.03 -2.85 -3.50
N VAL A 65 -4.12 -2.50 -2.21
CA VAL A 65 -4.15 -1.10 -1.77
C VAL A 65 -2.82 -0.40 -2.07
N TYR A 66 -1.68 -1.07 -1.81
CA TYR A 66 -0.34 -0.55 -2.13
C TYR A 66 -0.22 -0.21 -3.62
N ARG A 67 -0.62 -1.13 -4.51
CA ARG A 67 -0.64 -0.91 -5.96
C ARG A 67 -1.50 0.30 -6.33
N SER A 68 -2.69 0.43 -5.72
CA SER A 68 -3.61 1.53 -6.01
C SER A 68 -3.05 2.89 -5.58
N VAL A 69 -2.47 3.02 -4.39
CA VAL A 69 -1.90 4.30 -3.92
C VAL A 69 -0.65 4.70 -4.69
N LYS A 70 0.19 3.74 -5.11
CA LYS A 70 1.32 4.00 -6.01
C LYS A 70 0.85 4.50 -7.37
N ARG A 71 -0.11 3.80 -7.99
CA ARG A 71 -0.70 4.18 -9.28
C ARG A 71 -1.32 5.58 -9.25
N LEU A 72 -1.92 5.96 -8.13
CA LEU A 72 -2.50 7.28 -7.92
C LEU A 72 -1.48 8.35 -7.51
N GLY A 73 -0.20 7.98 -7.35
CA GLY A 73 0.93 8.90 -7.27
C GLY A 73 1.52 9.11 -5.88
N ILE A 74 1.17 8.33 -4.85
CA ILE A 74 1.91 8.35 -3.57
C ILE A 74 3.26 7.65 -3.80
N PRO A 75 4.40 8.33 -3.59
CA PRO A 75 5.71 7.74 -3.77
C PRO A 75 6.03 6.72 -2.67
N ASP A 76 6.86 5.71 -2.96
CA ASP A 76 7.26 4.69 -1.97
C ASP A 76 7.85 5.28 -0.69
N SER A 77 8.56 6.39 -0.79
CA SER A 77 9.07 7.12 0.39
C SER A 77 8.00 7.64 1.36
N HIS A 78 6.74 7.67 0.92
CA HIS A 78 5.56 8.05 1.72
C HIS A 78 4.63 6.88 2.01
N ILE A 79 5.04 5.66 1.69
CA ILE A 79 4.30 4.44 2.02
C ILE A 79 5.12 3.66 3.04
N VAL A 80 4.49 3.24 4.13
CA VAL A 80 5.06 2.26 5.06
C VAL A 80 4.28 0.96 4.87
N LEU A 81 4.92 -0.02 4.24
CA LEU A 81 4.33 -1.33 3.94
C LEU A 81 4.82 -2.38 4.93
N MET A 82 3.87 -3.00 5.65
CA MET A 82 4.12 -4.00 6.67
C MET A 82 3.44 -5.32 6.28
N LEU A 83 4.20 -6.36 5.97
CA LEU A 83 3.69 -7.69 5.60
C LEU A 83 4.18 -8.76 6.57
N ALA A 84 3.28 -9.36 7.33
CA ALA A 84 3.62 -10.38 8.33
C ALA A 84 4.10 -11.70 7.72
N ASP A 85 3.83 -11.96 6.44
CA ASP A 85 4.33 -13.13 5.71
C ASP A 85 4.67 -12.79 4.27
N ASP A 86 5.51 -13.60 3.64
CA ASP A 86 5.91 -13.47 2.24
C ASP A 86 5.22 -14.54 1.39
N MET A 87 4.09 -14.17 0.78
CA MET A 87 3.35 -15.06 -0.11
C MET A 87 4.03 -15.23 -1.48
N ALA A 88 4.78 -14.23 -1.94
CA ALA A 88 5.46 -14.28 -3.22
C ALA A 88 6.59 -15.33 -3.24
N CYS A 89 7.33 -15.45 -2.11
CA CYS A 89 8.42 -16.44 -1.96
C CYS A 89 7.99 -17.69 -1.17
N ASN A 90 6.70 -17.86 -0.88
CA ASN A 90 6.23 -19.03 -0.16
C ASN A 90 6.41 -20.31 -1.00
N HIS A 91 6.93 -21.38 -0.38
CA HIS A 91 7.18 -22.67 -1.06
C HIS A 91 5.91 -23.33 -1.61
N ARG A 92 4.72 -22.94 -1.16
CA ARG A 92 3.42 -23.39 -1.67
C ARG A 92 2.94 -22.59 -2.87
N ASN A 93 3.61 -21.47 -3.17
CA ASN A 93 3.21 -20.62 -4.30
C ASN A 93 3.60 -21.32 -5.63
N PRO A 94 2.62 -21.70 -6.48
CA PRO A 94 2.92 -22.34 -7.75
C PRO A 94 3.57 -21.40 -8.77
N LYS A 95 3.48 -20.07 -8.54
CA LYS A 95 4.15 -19.03 -9.33
C LYS A 95 4.98 -18.12 -8.42
N PRO A 96 6.23 -18.45 -8.15
CA PRO A 96 7.12 -17.62 -7.34
C PRO A 96 7.19 -16.16 -7.82
N ALA A 97 7.44 -15.25 -6.90
CA ALA A 97 7.50 -13.81 -7.15
C ALA A 97 6.18 -13.18 -7.66
N THR A 98 5.03 -13.81 -7.38
CA THR A 98 3.72 -13.25 -7.72
C THR A 98 2.75 -13.36 -6.56
N VAL A 99 1.80 -12.44 -6.50
CA VAL A 99 0.61 -12.50 -5.64
C VAL A 99 -0.58 -12.04 -6.47
N PHE A 100 -1.59 -12.88 -6.62
CA PHE A 100 -2.75 -12.58 -7.45
C PHE A 100 -3.94 -12.16 -6.61
N SER A 101 -4.67 -11.15 -7.07
CA SER A 101 -5.93 -10.67 -6.48
C SER A 101 -7.16 -11.26 -7.15
N HIS A 102 -7.05 -11.68 -8.41
CA HIS A 102 -8.13 -12.26 -9.19
C HIS A 102 -7.84 -13.72 -9.52
N LYS A 103 -8.89 -14.56 -9.51
CA LYS A 103 -8.81 -15.95 -9.96
C LYS A 103 -8.28 -16.03 -11.39
N ASN A 104 -7.83 -17.21 -11.78
CA ASN A 104 -7.17 -17.45 -13.07
C ASN A 104 -5.85 -16.67 -13.26
N MET A 105 -5.29 -16.13 -12.17
CA MET A 105 -4.02 -15.38 -12.16
C MET A 105 -4.05 -14.13 -13.07
N GLU A 106 -5.18 -13.43 -13.11
CA GLU A 106 -5.38 -12.30 -14.03
C GLU A 106 -4.63 -11.03 -13.59
N LEU A 107 -4.59 -10.73 -12.28
CA LEU A 107 -3.94 -9.51 -11.77
C LEU A 107 -2.89 -9.87 -10.72
N ASN A 108 -1.61 -9.72 -11.09
CA ASN A 108 -0.49 -9.79 -10.16
C ASN A 108 -0.34 -8.44 -9.44
N VAL A 109 -0.59 -8.42 -8.14
CA VAL A 109 -0.44 -7.23 -7.29
C VAL A 109 0.94 -7.13 -6.64
N TYR A 110 1.78 -8.17 -6.78
CA TYR A 110 3.19 -8.16 -6.42
C TYR A 110 4.01 -7.81 -7.67
N GLY A 111 4.31 -6.54 -7.83
CA GLY A 111 5.11 -6.04 -8.95
C GLY A 111 6.61 -6.19 -8.72
N ASP A 112 7.41 -5.82 -9.71
CA ASP A 112 8.89 -5.87 -9.64
C ASP A 112 9.47 -4.82 -8.67
N ASP A 113 8.68 -3.82 -8.29
CA ASP A 113 9.07 -2.64 -7.53
C ASP A 113 8.35 -2.52 -6.16
N VAL A 114 7.90 -3.63 -5.57
CA VAL A 114 7.30 -3.63 -4.23
C VAL A 114 8.37 -3.45 -3.15
N GLU A 115 8.28 -2.35 -2.42
CA GLU A 115 9.15 -2.05 -1.29
C GLU A 115 8.46 -2.39 0.02
N VAL A 116 8.87 -3.49 0.66
CA VAL A 116 8.34 -3.92 1.96
C VAL A 116 9.25 -3.43 3.07
N ASP A 117 8.75 -2.55 3.95
CA ASP A 117 9.52 -1.94 5.03
C ASP A 117 9.64 -2.84 6.26
N TYR A 118 8.55 -3.48 6.65
CA TYR A 118 8.51 -4.41 7.78
C TYR A 118 8.07 -5.79 7.30
N ARG A 119 8.90 -6.80 7.55
CA ARG A 119 8.68 -8.16 7.05
C ARG A 119 8.59 -9.18 8.19
N GLY A 120 7.67 -10.13 8.04
CA GLY A 120 7.59 -11.27 8.94
C GLY A 120 7.50 -10.84 10.40
N TYR A 121 8.43 -11.26 11.24
CA TYR A 121 8.43 -10.98 12.67
C TYR A 121 8.65 -9.51 13.06
N GLU A 122 8.99 -8.63 12.13
CA GLU A 122 9.01 -7.18 12.40
C GLU A 122 7.59 -6.58 12.47
N VAL A 123 6.57 -7.29 11.96
CA VAL A 123 5.18 -6.83 11.99
C VAL A 123 4.55 -7.19 13.33
N THR A 124 4.78 -6.34 14.31
CA THR A 124 4.28 -6.46 15.69
C THR A 124 3.40 -5.27 16.05
N VAL A 125 2.54 -5.43 17.05
CA VAL A 125 1.75 -4.32 17.62
C VAL A 125 2.67 -3.19 18.07
N GLU A 126 3.78 -3.53 18.74
CA GLU A 126 4.74 -2.53 19.21
C GLU A 126 5.36 -1.72 18.07
N ASN A 127 5.87 -2.37 17.01
CA ASN A 127 6.45 -1.67 15.87
C ASN A 127 5.41 -0.81 15.14
N PHE A 128 4.19 -1.32 14.96
CA PHE A 128 3.10 -0.56 14.35
C PHE A 128 2.78 0.71 15.17
N LEU A 129 2.59 0.59 16.48
CA LEU A 129 2.33 1.74 17.36
C LEU A 129 3.51 2.73 17.39
N ARG A 130 4.75 2.24 17.34
CA ARG A 130 5.95 3.09 17.27
C ARG A 130 6.03 3.85 15.95
N VAL A 131 5.66 3.23 14.81
CA VAL A 131 5.55 3.91 13.51
C VAL A 131 4.55 5.04 13.58
N LEU A 132 3.33 4.77 14.03
CA LEU A 132 2.26 5.76 14.14
C LEU A 132 2.65 6.93 15.04
N THR A 133 3.15 6.64 16.22
CA THR A 133 3.45 7.67 17.24
C THR A 133 4.82 8.31 17.09
N GLY A 134 5.64 7.88 16.08
CA GLY A 134 6.98 8.43 15.84
C GLY A 134 8.00 8.10 16.93
N ARG A 135 7.83 6.98 17.64
CA ARG A 135 8.70 6.54 18.75
C ARG A 135 9.78 5.54 18.31
N LEU A 136 10.13 5.54 17.03
CA LEU A 136 11.17 4.68 16.50
C LEU A 136 12.56 5.18 16.93
N PRO A 137 13.53 4.26 17.17
CA PRO A 137 14.90 4.63 17.47
C PRO A 137 15.52 5.53 16.39
N PRO A 138 16.44 6.45 16.73
CA PRO A 138 17.11 7.32 15.76
C PRO A 138 17.86 6.58 14.66
N SER A 139 18.33 5.36 14.93
CA SER A 139 19.02 4.48 13.98
C SER A 139 18.10 3.81 12.95
N THR A 140 16.78 3.88 13.11
CA THR A 140 15.83 3.29 12.16
C THR A 140 15.94 3.99 10.80
N PRO A 141 16.03 3.28 9.68
CA PRO A 141 16.05 3.85 8.34
C PRO A 141 14.85 4.76 8.06
N ARG A 142 15.04 5.77 7.23
CA ARG A 142 13.96 6.73 6.89
C ARG A 142 12.76 6.06 6.23
N SER A 143 12.98 5.05 5.37
CA SER A 143 11.91 4.28 4.72
C SER A 143 10.97 3.60 5.71
N LYS A 144 11.47 3.19 6.87
CA LYS A 144 10.68 2.56 7.93
C LYS A 144 9.94 3.56 8.84
N ARG A 145 9.97 4.86 8.53
CA ARG A 145 9.40 5.90 9.40
C ARG A 145 8.23 6.61 8.72
N LEU A 146 7.16 6.79 9.45
CA LEU A 146 6.10 7.73 9.08
C LEU A 146 6.59 9.15 9.41
N LEU A 147 7.07 9.89 8.42
CA LEU A 147 7.63 11.24 8.58
C LEU A 147 6.60 12.33 8.24
N SER A 148 5.35 12.09 8.59
CA SER A 148 4.22 12.99 8.40
C SER A 148 4.23 14.16 9.40
N ASP A 149 3.52 15.22 9.07
CA ASP A 149 3.34 16.45 9.83
C ASP A 149 1.87 16.90 9.86
N ASP A 150 1.59 18.11 10.36
CA ASP A 150 0.25 18.68 10.46
C ASP A 150 -0.36 19.16 9.11
N HIS A 151 0.37 19.00 8.01
CA HIS A 151 -0.10 19.21 6.64
C HIS A 151 -0.22 17.90 5.85
N SER A 152 -0.07 16.75 6.50
CA SER A 152 -0.13 15.44 5.87
C SER A 152 -1.51 14.81 6.03
N ASN A 153 -2.10 14.32 4.94
CA ASN A 153 -3.21 13.39 5.03
C ASN A 153 -2.66 11.97 5.10
N ILE A 154 -3.22 11.15 5.97
CA ILE A 154 -2.74 9.78 6.21
C ILE A 154 -3.84 8.77 5.93
N LEU A 155 -3.56 7.80 5.06
CA LEU A 155 -4.31 6.56 4.92
C LEU A 155 -3.68 5.48 5.80
N ILE A 156 -4.48 4.87 6.68
CA ILE A 156 -4.08 3.67 7.43
C ILE A 156 -5.01 2.54 7.00
N TYR A 157 -4.45 1.47 6.43
CA TYR A 157 -5.17 0.29 6.04
C TYR A 157 -4.66 -0.93 6.81
N LEU A 158 -5.56 -1.63 7.50
CA LEU A 158 -5.27 -2.84 8.26
C LEU A 158 -6.10 -4.02 7.73
N THR A 159 -5.48 -5.18 7.61
CA THR A 159 -6.20 -6.44 7.31
C THR A 159 -5.60 -7.61 8.06
N GLY A 160 -6.46 -8.53 8.50
CA GLY A 160 -6.10 -9.70 9.28
C GLY A 160 -7.29 -10.33 9.96
N HIS A 161 -7.03 -11.27 10.87
CA HIS A 161 -8.05 -11.84 11.75
C HIS A 161 -8.35 -10.90 12.92
N GLY A 162 -9.61 -10.76 13.26
CA GLY A 162 -10.04 -9.95 14.38
C GLY A 162 -11.35 -10.42 15.00
N GLY A 163 -11.80 -9.69 15.97
CA GLY A 163 -13.04 -9.89 16.69
C GLY A 163 -13.52 -8.60 17.34
N ASN A 164 -14.43 -8.73 18.29
CA ASN A 164 -15.01 -7.56 18.94
C ASN A 164 -13.96 -6.80 19.77
N GLY A 165 -13.54 -5.64 19.26
CA GLY A 165 -12.62 -4.73 19.94
C GLY A 165 -11.13 -5.05 19.76
N PHE A 166 -10.74 -6.00 18.90
CA PHE A 166 -9.34 -6.35 18.69
C PHE A 166 -9.03 -6.79 17.25
N LEU A 167 -7.78 -6.60 16.83
CA LEU A 167 -7.17 -7.18 15.62
C LEU A 167 -5.94 -8.00 16.03
N LYS A 168 -5.83 -9.23 15.51
CA LYS A 168 -4.67 -10.11 15.76
C LYS A 168 -3.47 -9.71 14.93
N PHE A 169 -2.28 -9.77 15.54
CA PHE A 169 -1.00 -9.68 14.88
C PHE A 169 -0.28 -11.02 14.95
N GLN A 170 -0.04 -11.67 13.81
CA GLN A 170 0.66 -12.94 13.66
C GLN A 170 0.10 -14.09 14.52
N ASP A 171 -1.18 -14.02 14.89
CA ASP A 171 -1.85 -14.98 15.79
C ASP A 171 -1.24 -15.11 17.21
N SER A 172 -0.32 -14.19 17.58
CA SER A 172 0.39 -14.20 18.87
C SER A 172 0.13 -12.96 19.72
N GLU A 173 -0.19 -11.83 19.09
CA GLU A 173 -0.49 -10.56 19.75
C GLU A 173 -1.86 -10.04 19.29
N GLU A 174 -2.42 -9.13 20.06
CA GLU A 174 -3.67 -8.44 19.72
C GLU A 174 -3.50 -6.94 19.98
N ILE A 175 -3.94 -6.11 19.04
CA ILE A 175 -4.14 -4.69 19.28
C ILE A 175 -5.60 -4.45 19.62
N SER A 176 -5.86 -3.80 20.72
CA SER A 176 -7.21 -3.41 21.12
C SER A 176 -7.64 -2.10 20.46
N ASN A 177 -8.95 -1.88 20.37
CA ASN A 177 -9.52 -0.63 19.89
C ASN A 177 -9.16 0.57 20.78
N VAL A 178 -8.86 0.34 22.07
CA VAL A 178 -8.41 1.39 23.01
C VAL A 178 -7.00 1.81 22.70
N GLU A 179 -6.06 0.86 22.54
CA GLU A 179 -4.66 1.15 22.19
C GLU A 179 -4.56 1.89 20.84
N LEU A 180 -5.40 1.50 19.88
CA LEU A 180 -5.44 2.16 18.57
C LEU A 180 -6.01 3.58 18.69
N ALA A 181 -7.07 3.79 19.47
CA ALA A 181 -7.64 5.11 19.75
C ALA A 181 -6.61 6.04 20.39
N ASP A 182 -5.90 5.56 21.41
CA ASP A 182 -4.86 6.31 22.11
C ASP A 182 -3.65 6.62 21.20
N ALA A 183 -3.31 5.71 20.29
CA ALA A 183 -2.26 5.97 19.30
C ALA A 183 -2.64 7.10 18.34
N PHE A 184 -3.87 7.14 17.85
CA PHE A 184 -4.35 8.21 16.98
C PHE A 184 -4.42 9.55 17.71
N GLU A 185 -4.85 9.57 18.97
CA GLU A 185 -4.82 10.79 19.78
C GLU A 185 -3.38 11.29 20.00
N GLN A 186 -2.42 10.40 20.24
CA GLN A 186 -1.01 10.78 20.30
C GLN A 186 -0.49 11.34 18.97
N MET A 187 -0.95 10.80 17.83
CA MET A 187 -0.63 11.37 16.51
C MET A 187 -1.17 12.79 16.38
N TRP A 188 -2.43 13.03 16.77
CA TRP A 188 -3.05 14.34 16.75
C TRP A 188 -2.33 15.34 17.66
N THR A 189 -2.14 15.00 18.91
CA THR A 189 -1.44 15.85 19.90
C THR A 189 -0.02 16.21 19.45
N LYS A 190 0.66 15.31 18.72
CA LYS A 190 2.00 15.54 18.16
C LYS A 190 1.97 16.20 16.78
N ARG A 191 0.82 16.61 16.28
CA ARG A 191 0.62 17.21 14.97
C ARG A 191 1.22 16.38 13.83
N ARG A 192 0.86 15.09 13.78
CA ARG A 192 1.39 14.16 12.80
C ARG A 192 0.45 13.92 11.62
N TYR A 193 -0.73 14.54 11.62
CA TYR A 193 -1.64 14.50 10.48
C TYR A 193 -2.53 15.74 10.45
N ASN A 194 -2.97 16.11 9.25
CA ASN A 194 -4.04 17.05 8.99
C ASN A 194 -5.39 16.32 9.05
N GLU A 195 -5.53 15.27 8.23
CA GLU A 195 -6.69 14.38 8.18
C GLU A 195 -6.23 12.93 8.18
N LEU A 196 -7.00 12.05 8.82
CA LEU A 196 -6.71 10.64 8.89
C LEU A 196 -7.88 9.81 8.38
N LEU A 197 -7.61 8.93 7.40
CA LEU A 197 -8.54 7.90 6.94
C LEU A 197 -8.08 6.53 7.43
N PHE A 198 -8.88 5.91 8.28
CA PHE A 198 -8.66 4.56 8.77
C PHE A 198 -9.58 3.57 8.05
N ILE A 199 -9.02 2.52 7.47
CA ILE A 199 -9.77 1.43 6.83
C ILE A 199 -9.32 0.11 7.42
N ILE A 200 -10.27 -0.73 7.83
CA ILE A 200 -9.97 -2.05 8.36
C ILE A 200 -10.84 -3.14 7.70
N ASP A 201 -10.16 -4.17 7.17
CA ASP A 201 -10.82 -5.37 6.62
C ASP A 201 -10.56 -6.57 7.53
N THR A 202 -11.52 -6.84 8.41
CA THR A 202 -11.48 -7.90 9.40
C THR A 202 -12.88 -8.24 9.91
N CYS A 203 -13.05 -9.39 10.54
CA CYS A 203 -14.30 -9.73 11.24
C CYS A 203 -14.58 -8.72 12.34
N GLN A 204 -15.86 -8.32 12.48
CA GLN A 204 -16.32 -7.34 13.47
C GLN A 204 -15.57 -6.01 13.45
N GLY A 205 -15.09 -5.63 12.25
CA GLY A 205 -14.19 -4.49 12.05
C GLY A 205 -14.69 -3.16 12.59
N ALA A 206 -16.00 -2.92 12.57
CA ALA A 206 -16.62 -1.71 13.13
C ALA A 206 -16.32 -1.50 14.62
N SER A 207 -16.11 -2.57 15.38
CA SER A 207 -15.74 -2.49 16.79
C SER A 207 -14.41 -1.80 17.04
N MET A 208 -13.52 -1.78 16.02
CA MET A 208 -12.20 -1.20 16.17
C MET A 208 -12.20 0.33 16.23
N TYR A 209 -13.19 0.98 15.63
CA TYR A 209 -13.27 2.45 15.65
C TYR A 209 -14.27 3.00 16.68
N GLU A 210 -14.98 2.16 17.44
CA GLU A 210 -15.96 2.62 18.45
C GLU A 210 -15.34 3.52 19.52
N ARG A 211 -14.08 3.25 19.88
CA ARG A 211 -13.35 4.00 20.91
C ARG A 211 -12.55 5.18 20.40
N PHE A 212 -12.57 5.48 19.08
CA PHE A 212 -11.84 6.62 18.54
C PHE A 212 -12.44 7.95 19.07
N TYR A 213 -11.56 8.86 19.39
CA TYR A 213 -11.93 10.20 19.90
C TYR A 213 -11.02 11.32 19.36
N SER A 214 -10.02 10.96 18.56
CA SER A 214 -9.10 11.91 17.92
C SER A 214 -9.82 12.77 16.89
N PRO A 215 -9.60 14.08 16.85
CA PRO A 215 -10.19 14.93 15.84
C PRO A 215 -9.72 14.64 14.43
N ASN A 216 -10.53 15.03 13.46
CA ASN A 216 -10.25 14.99 12.03
C ASN A 216 -9.90 13.59 11.49
N LEU A 217 -10.61 12.59 11.99
CA LEU A 217 -10.47 11.19 11.67
C LEU A 217 -11.76 10.65 11.07
N MET A 218 -11.64 9.91 9.96
CA MET A 218 -12.71 9.12 9.33
C MET A 218 -12.33 7.65 9.38
N ALA A 219 -13.30 6.78 9.71
CA ALA A 219 -13.04 5.34 9.82
C ALA A 219 -14.04 4.52 9.01
N LEU A 220 -13.53 3.46 8.36
CA LEU A 220 -14.29 2.49 7.59
C LEU A 220 -13.93 1.06 8.03
N ALA A 221 -14.92 0.19 8.01
CA ALA A 221 -14.73 -1.23 8.30
C ALA A 221 -15.51 -2.11 7.32
N SER A 222 -15.00 -3.29 7.03
CA SER A 222 -15.63 -4.26 6.13
C SER A 222 -16.87 -4.95 6.71
N SER A 223 -17.07 -4.90 8.04
CA SER A 223 -18.15 -5.62 8.73
C SER A 223 -18.59 -4.91 9.99
N GLN A 224 -19.88 -5.08 10.36
CA GLN A 224 -20.41 -4.61 11.64
C GLN A 224 -20.03 -5.56 12.78
N VAL A 225 -20.26 -5.11 14.02
CA VAL A 225 -20.14 -5.95 15.23
C VAL A 225 -21.06 -7.17 15.10
N GLY A 226 -20.51 -8.36 15.36
CA GLY A 226 -21.23 -9.63 15.20
C GLY A 226 -21.27 -10.17 13.77
N GLU A 227 -20.64 -9.50 12.80
CA GLU A 227 -20.53 -9.98 11.43
C GLU A 227 -19.08 -10.37 11.08
N ASP A 228 -18.94 -11.38 10.22
CA ASP A 228 -17.63 -11.77 9.68
C ASP A 228 -17.34 -11.04 8.35
N SER A 229 -16.09 -10.64 8.13
CA SER A 229 -15.60 -10.27 6.80
C SER A 229 -15.28 -11.55 6.02
N LEU A 230 -15.86 -11.69 4.83
CA LEU A 230 -15.81 -12.94 4.09
C LEU A 230 -14.76 -12.91 2.97
N SER A 231 -14.09 -14.06 2.83
CA SER A 231 -13.15 -14.30 1.74
C SER A 231 -13.85 -14.40 0.37
N HIS A 232 -13.09 -14.11 -0.68
CA HIS A 232 -13.53 -14.08 -2.07
C HIS A 232 -12.49 -14.64 -3.03
N GLN A 233 -12.84 -14.79 -4.32
CA GLN A 233 -11.94 -15.25 -5.38
C GLN A 233 -11.25 -16.59 -5.03
N PRO A 234 -12.00 -17.70 -4.81
CA PRO A 234 -11.36 -19.01 -4.64
C PRO A 234 -10.65 -19.39 -5.93
N ASP A 235 -9.37 -19.78 -5.83
CA ASP A 235 -8.56 -20.24 -6.95
C ASP A 235 -8.03 -21.64 -6.68
N LEU A 236 -8.38 -22.59 -7.58
CA LEU A 236 -8.01 -23.99 -7.41
C LEU A 236 -6.53 -24.27 -7.72
N ALA A 237 -5.90 -23.45 -8.57
CA ALA A 237 -4.49 -23.62 -8.91
C ALA A 237 -3.57 -23.16 -7.79
N ILE A 238 -3.97 -22.08 -7.07
CA ILE A 238 -3.25 -21.56 -5.91
C ILE A 238 -3.70 -22.28 -4.62
N GLY A 239 -4.93 -22.80 -4.59
CA GLY A 239 -5.46 -23.62 -3.51
C GLY A 239 -5.98 -22.84 -2.32
N VAL A 240 -6.21 -21.53 -2.46
CA VAL A 240 -6.73 -20.63 -1.41
C VAL A 240 -7.69 -19.60 -1.99
N HIS A 241 -8.38 -18.85 -1.11
CA HIS A 241 -9.07 -17.62 -1.48
C HIS A 241 -8.06 -16.49 -1.64
N LEU A 242 -8.17 -15.70 -2.71
CA LEU A 242 -7.17 -14.70 -3.08
C LEU A 242 -7.38 -13.36 -2.40
N MET A 243 -8.62 -12.97 -2.10
CA MET A 243 -8.99 -11.67 -1.53
C MET A 243 -10.07 -11.82 -0.46
N ASP A 244 -10.28 -10.79 0.33
CA ASP A 244 -11.52 -10.58 1.07
C ASP A 244 -12.49 -9.74 0.23
N ARG A 245 -13.81 -9.91 0.43
CA ARG A 245 -14.84 -9.29 -0.42
C ARG A 245 -14.76 -7.77 -0.42
N TYR A 246 -14.63 -7.16 0.76
CA TYR A 246 -14.60 -5.72 0.88
C TYR A 246 -13.43 -5.12 0.10
N THR A 247 -12.23 -5.63 0.33
CA THR A 247 -11.03 -5.12 -0.36
C THR A 247 -11.06 -5.44 -1.86
N PHE A 248 -11.66 -6.55 -2.27
CA PHE A 248 -11.84 -6.84 -3.70
C PHE A 248 -12.66 -5.75 -4.41
N TYR A 249 -13.82 -5.39 -3.88
CA TYR A 249 -14.64 -4.33 -4.48
C TYR A 249 -14.02 -2.93 -4.29
N LEU A 250 -13.28 -2.72 -3.21
CA LEU A 250 -12.47 -1.51 -3.03
C LEU A 250 -11.41 -1.40 -4.14
N LEU A 251 -10.71 -2.49 -4.47
CA LEU A 251 -9.73 -2.53 -5.56
C LEU A 251 -10.39 -2.22 -6.90
N GLU A 252 -11.51 -2.88 -7.24
CA GLU A 252 -12.26 -2.61 -8.47
C GLU A 252 -12.64 -1.13 -8.58
N PHE A 253 -13.19 -0.55 -7.51
CA PHE A 253 -13.51 0.87 -7.47
C PHE A 253 -12.28 1.77 -7.67
N LEU A 254 -11.17 1.45 -7.00
CA LEU A 254 -9.94 2.24 -7.11
C LEU A 254 -9.29 2.13 -8.50
N GLU A 255 -9.46 1.03 -9.23
CA GLU A 255 -8.95 0.91 -10.61
C GLU A 255 -9.60 1.93 -11.56
N ASP A 256 -10.85 2.33 -11.31
CA ASP A 256 -11.54 3.38 -12.07
C ASP A 256 -11.13 4.81 -11.66
N ILE A 257 -10.47 4.96 -10.51
CA ILE A 257 -10.00 6.27 -10.03
C ILE A 257 -8.70 6.66 -10.73
N HIS A 258 -8.62 7.91 -11.14
CA HIS A 258 -7.44 8.54 -11.73
C HIS A 258 -7.18 9.91 -11.07
N PRO A 259 -6.00 10.52 -11.24
CA PRO A 259 -5.65 11.77 -10.53
C PRO A 259 -6.60 12.96 -10.75
N ALA A 260 -7.36 12.96 -11.85
CA ALA A 260 -8.37 13.97 -12.13
C ALA A 260 -9.80 13.53 -11.78
N SER A 261 -9.98 12.38 -11.11
CA SER A 261 -11.30 11.88 -10.70
C SER A 261 -11.95 12.81 -9.69
N THR A 262 -13.28 12.97 -9.80
CA THR A 262 -14.10 13.76 -8.87
C THR A 262 -14.87 12.87 -7.88
N ALA A 263 -14.61 11.57 -7.87
CA ALA A 263 -15.20 10.65 -6.91
C ALA A 263 -14.83 11.04 -5.48
N ASN A 264 -15.78 10.94 -4.57
CA ASN A 264 -15.67 11.39 -3.20
C ASN A 264 -15.89 10.25 -2.18
N MET A 265 -15.77 10.55 -0.90
CA MET A 265 -15.87 9.53 0.15
C MET A 265 -17.28 8.91 0.26
N ASN A 266 -18.35 9.63 -0.13
CA ASN A 266 -19.68 9.04 -0.17
C ASN A 266 -19.81 7.94 -1.25
N ASP A 267 -18.99 8.00 -2.31
CA ASP A 267 -18.93 6.94 -3.31
C ASP A 267 -18.17 5.73 -2.74
N LEU A 268 -17.08 5.97 -2.01
CA LEU A 268 -16.33 4.93 -1.31
C LEU A 268 -17.19 4.16 -0.29
N PHE A 269 -18.09 4.83 0.43
CA PHE A 269 -18.98 4.16 1.39
C PHE A 269 -19.95 3.16 0.76
N LYS A 270 -20.14 3.23 -0.55
CA LYS A 270 -21.08 2.39 -1.31
C LYS A 270 -20.42 1.27 -2.11
N VAL A 271 -19.08 1.16 -2.09
CA VAL A 271 -18.35 0.24 -2.98
C VAL A 271 -18.69 -1.22 -2.77
N CYS A 272 -19.11 -1.60 -1.56
CA CYS A 272 -19.44 -2.99 -1.25
C CYS A 272 -20.76 -3.08 -0.48
N PRO A 273 -21.91 -2.99 -1.16
CA PRO A 273 -23.20 -3.16 -0.52
C PRO A 273 -23.35 -4.59 0.02
N LYS A 274 -24.26 -4.79 0.98
CA LYS A 274 -24.48 -6.10 1.64
C LYS A 274 -24.74 -7.25 0.66
N SER A 275 -25.31 -6.97 -0.50
CA SER A 275 -25.53 -7.96 -1.57
C SER A 275 -24.22 -8.51 -2.15
N GLN A 276 -23.14 -7.75 -2.12
CA GLN A 276 -21.82 -8.11 -2.63
C GLN A 276 -20.89 -8.56 -1.51
N CYS A 277 -20.77 -7.77 -0.44
CA CYS A 277 -19.91 -8.08 0.71
C CYS A 277 -20.44 -9.26 1.53
N VAL A 278 -21.75 -9.47 1.57
CA VAL A 278 -22.49 -10.34 2.50
C VAL A 278 -22.47 -9.78 3.93
N SER A 279 -21.35 -9.26 4.40
CA SER A 279 -21.25 -8.40 5.57
C SER A 279 -21.82 -6.99 5.28
N THR A 280 -22.00 -6.20 6.32
CA THR A 280 -22.43 -4.80 6.22
C THR A 280 -21.26 -3.89 6.52
N PRO A 281 -20.61 -3.27 5.51
CA PRO A 281 -19.56 -2.29 5.74
C PRO A 281 -20.05 -1.14 6.60
N GLY A 282 -19.22 -0.69 7.52
CA GLY A 282 -19.51 0.43 8.40
C GLY A 282 -18.59 1.61 8.15
N HIS A 283 -19.08 2.80 8.49
CA HIS A 283 -18.25 4.01 8.49
C HIS A 283 -18.59 4.89 9.69
N ARG A 284 -17.60 5.68 10.13
CA ARG A 284 -17.72 6.65 11.20
C ARG A 284 -17.11 7.97 10.75
N THR A 285 -17.90 9.03 10.73
CA THR A 285 -17.54 10.36 10.20
C THR A 285 -17.75 11.50 11.18
N ASP A 286 -18.28 11.23 12.37
CA ASP A 286 -18.61 12.22 13.40
C ASP A 286 -17.39 12.98 13.95
N LEU A 287 -16.20 12.40 13.82
CA LEU A 287 -14.94 13.01 14.23
C LEU A 287 -14.28 13.82 13.10
N PHE A 288 -14.81 13.78 11.90
CA PHE A 288 -14.23 14.40 10.71
C PHE A 288 -14.89 15.76 10.45
N LEU A 289 -14.08 16.80 10.18
CA LEU A 289 -14.58 18.18 10.09
C LEU A 289 -15.24 18.50 8.77
N ARG A 290 -14.72 17.97 7.65
CA ARG A 290 -15.28 18.20 6.32
C ARG A 290 -16.45 17.24 6.05
N ASP A 291 -17.43 17.68 5.26
CA ASP A 291 -18.45 16.77 4.71
C ASP A 291 -17.79 15.74 3.81
N PRO A 292 -18.01 14.43 4.00
CA PRO A 292 -17.48 13.37 3.15
C PRO A 292 -17.77 13.53 1.65
N GLY A 293 -18.89 14.18 1.30
CA GLY A 293 -19.24 14.50 -0.09
C GLY A 293 -18.30 15.53 -0.74
N ASN A 294 -17.55 16.29 0.07
CA ASN A 294 -16.59 17.28 -0.37
C ASN A 294 -15.12 16.79 -0.24
N VAL A 295 -14.90 15.54 0.13
CA VAL A 295 -13.58 14.91 0.27
C VAL A 295 -13.35 13.98 -0.91
N LEU A 296 -12.34 14.29 -1.71
CA LEU A 296 -11.99 13.46 -2.86
C LEU A 296 -11.28 12.17 -2.44
N ILE A 297 -11.46 11.10 -3.19
CA ILE A 297 -10.69 9.87 -2.99
C ILE A 297 -9.18 10.15 -3.09
N THR A 298 -8.78 11.01 -3.99
CA THR A 298 -7.38 11.42 -4.19
C THR A 298 -6.79 12.20 -3.03
N ASP A 299 -7.61 12.76 -2.12
CA ASP A 299 -7.13 13.43 -0.89
C ASP A 299 -6.40 12.47 0.06
N PHE A 300 -6.64 11.14 -0.07
CA PHE A 300 -6.01 10.10 0.74
C PHE A 300 -5.26 9.06 -0.09
N PHE A 301 -5.77 8.70 -1.28
CA PHE A 301 -5.19 7.63 -2.10
C PHE A 301 -4.24 8.16 -3.18
N GLY A 302 -4.23 9.46 -3.46
CA GLY A 302 -3.48 10.08 -4.54
C GLY A 302 -2.31 10.94 -4.07
N SER A 303 -1.62 11.54 -5.05
CA SER A 303 -0.61 12.57 -4.80
C SER A 303 -1.21 13.96 -4.88
N VAL A 304 -0.78 14.85 -4.00
CA VAL A 304 -1.11 16.30 -4.06
C VAL A 304 -0.45 16.97 -5.26
N ARG A 305 0.68 16.45 -5.74
CA ARG A 305 1.32 16.96 -6.94
C ARG A 305 0.58 16.41 -8.15
N LYS A 306 0.00 17.30 -8.97
CA LYS A 306 -0.37 16.97 -10.34
C LYS A 306 0.92 16.61 -11.09
N VAL A 307 1.27 15.34 -11.10
CA VAL A 307 2.15 14.81 -12.11
C VAL A 307 1.26 14.74 -13.36
N GLU A 308 1.33 15.75 -14.21
CA GLU A 308 0.89 15.58 -15.58
C GLU A 308 1.85 14.53 -16.17
N ILE A 309 1.41 13.27 -16.15
CA ILE A 309 2.02 12.26 -17.00
C ILE A 309 1.56 12.70 -18.40
N THR A 310 2.39 13.49 -19.06
CA THR A 310 2.32 13.65 -20.51
C THR A 310 2.66 12.28 -21.08
N VAL A 311 1.69 11.40 -21.12
CA VAL A 311 1.75 10.21 -21.95
C VAL A 311 1.52 10.76 -23.37
N GLU A 312 2.60 11.17 -24.02
CA GLU A 312 2.62 11.14 -25.47
C GLU A 312 2.41 9.67 -25.85
N THR A 313 1.16 9.34 -26.12
CA THR A 313 0.83 8.05 -26.71
C THR A 313 1.52 7.98 -28.06
N ILE A 314 2.67 7.30 -28.10
CA ILE A 314 3.30 6.92 -29.36
C ILE A 314 2.34 5.93 -30.00
N ASN A 315 1.63 6.36 -31.03
CA ASN A 315 0.72 5.52 -31.77
C ASN A 315 1.57 4.56 -32.63
N LEU A 316 1.88 3.40 -32.10
CA LEU A 316 2.70 2.37 -32.75
C LEU A 316 2.05 1.79 -34.02
N THR A 317 0.80 2.15 -34.31
CA THR A 317 0.06 1.73 -35.50
C THR A 317 0.13 2.73 -36.68
N ALA A 318 0.73 3.90 -36.48
CA ALA A 318 0.94 4.82 -37.59
C ALA A 318 2.03 4.27 -38.53
N PRO A 319 1.80 4.16 -39.86
CA PRO A 319 2.83 3.74 -40.77
C PRO A 319 3.98 4.74 -40.71
N MET A 320 5.21 4.21 -40.54
CA MET A 320 6.42 5.05 -40.58
C MET A 320 6.51 5.79 -41.91
N VAL A 321 6.16 7.06 -41.92
CA VAL A 321 6.49 7.95 -42.99
C VAL A 321 8.00 8.20 -42.90
N HIS A 322 8.77 7.56 -43.78
CA HIS A 322 10.18 7.87 -43.97
C HIS A 322 10.31 9.33 -44.42
N LEU A 323 10.47 10.25 -43.50
CA LEU A 323 11.02 11.55 -43.78
C LEU A 323 12.52 11.31 -44.08
N ALA A 324 12.84 11.32 -45.37
CA ALA A 324 14.21 11.39 -45.82
C ALA A 324 14.80 12.72 -45.33
N VAL A 325 15.49 12.68 -44.22
CA VAL A 325 16.33 13.79 -43.78
C VAL A 325 17.59 13.73 -44.64
N GLU A 326 17.63 14.57 -45.68
CA GLU A 326 18.89 14.88 -46.37
C GLU A 326 19.86 15.47 -45.36
N ARG A 327 20.86 14.68 -44.99
CA ARG A 327 21.99 15.18 -44.22
C ARG A 327 22.90 15.96 -45.15
N PRO A 328 23.29 17.21 -44.83
CA PRO A 328 24.36 17.86 -45.56
C PRO A 328 25.66 17.08 -45.32
N VAL A 329 26.27 16.66 -46.42
CA VAL A 329 27.59 16.02 -46.41
C VAL A 329 28.61 17.11 -46.03
N ILE A 330 29.11 17.04 -44.81
CA ILE A 330 30.31 17.79 -44.41
C ILE A 330 31.51 16.88 -44.72
N GLU A 331 32.25 17.21 -45.77
CA GLU A 331 33.56 16.66 -46.04
C GLU A 331 34.53 17.05 -44.92
N LEU A 332 34.86 16.10 -44.02
CA LEU A 332 35.98 16.24 -43.10
C LEU A 332 37.23 15.66 -43.77
N LYS A 333 38.18 16.53 -44.07
CA LYS A 333 39.54 16.16 -44.47
C LYS A 333 40.19 15.36 -43.33
N THR A 334 40.66 14.19 -43.70
CA THR A 334 41.57 13.35 -42.93
C THR A 334 42.91 14.05 -42.75
N ASP A 335 43.28 14.34 -41.51
CA ASP A 335 44.68 14.39 -41.11
C ASP A 335 44.87 13.45 -39.91
N SER A 336 45.66 12.44 -40.20
CA SER A 336 46.13 11.41 -39.29
C SER A 336 47.13 11.98 -38.30
N GLN A 337 46.85 11.88 -37.00
CA GLN A 337 47.92 11.60 -36.02
C GLN A 337 47.37 10.95 -34.77
N SER A 338 47.93 9.80 -34.50
CA SER A 338 47.76 8.90 -33.36
C SER A 338 48.03 9.59 -32.03
N TYR A 339 47.10 9.46 -31.09
CA TYR A 339 47.43 9.43 -29.67
C TYR A 339 46.55 8.37 -29.01
N VAL A 340 47.17 7.23 -28.74
CA VAL A 340 46.62 6.15 -27.92
C VAL A 340 46.93 6.53 -26.47
N ASP A 341 45.93 7.01 -25.73
CA ASP A 341 46.04 7.07 -24.30
C ASP A 341 45.17 5.97 -23.68
N GLN A 342 45.87 5.04 -23.05
CA GLN A 342 45.34 3.87 -22.37
C GLN A 342 44.71 4.34 -21.08
N LEU A 343 43.40 4.19 -20.94
CA LEU A 343 42.74 4.16 -19.66
C LEU A 343 42.81 2.70 -19.12
N PRO A 344 43.20 2.49 -17.87
CA PRO A 344 43.27 1.15 -17.31
C PRO A 344 41.87 0.56 -17.13
N VAL A 345 41.63 -0.54 -17.82
CA VAL A 345 40.47 -1.40 -17.59
C VAL A 345 40.62 -1.99 -16.18
N ALA A 346 39.78 -1.57 -15.25
CA ALA A 346 39.68 -2.20 -13.96
C ALA A 346 39.09 -3.61 -14.16
N GLU A 347 39.96 -4.61 -14.06
CA GLU A 347 39.57 -6.01 -13.98
C GLU A 347 38.73 -6.22 -12.71
N ILE A 348 37.44 -6.44 -12.90
CA ILE A 348 36.56 -6.89 -11.81
C ILE A 348 36.90 -8.35 -11.56
N ILE A 349 37.78 -8.58 -10.59
CA ILE A 349 38.06 -9.91 -10.07
C ILE A 349 36.82 -10.37 -9.34
N HIS A 350 36.02 -11.24 -9.94
CA HIS A 350 35.00 -12.01 -9.25
C HIS A 350 35.67 -12.94 -8.25
N GLN A 351 35.82 -12.47 -7.03
CA GLN A 351 36.16 -13.37 -5.91
C GLN A 351 34.90 -14.20 -5.62
N LYS A 352 34.93 -15.48 -5.98
CA LYS A 352 34.00 -16.49 -5.49
C LYS A 352 33.98 -16.41 -3.95
N PRO A 353 32.79 -16.38 -3.31
CA PRO A 353 32.71 -16.45 -1.85
C PRO A 353 33.38 -17.77 -1.41
N LYS A 354 34.37 -17.64 -0.55
CA LYS A 354 35.03 -18.79 0.08
C LYS A 354 33.96 -19.50 0.92
N GLN A 355 33.57 -20.70 0.49
CA GLN A 355 32.69 -21.57 1.25
C GLN A 355 33.38 -21.83 2.60
N ARG A 356 32.80 -21.31 3.66
CA ARG A 356 33.26 -21.54 5.03
C ARG A 356 32.76 -22.92 5.41
N ASP A 357 33.62 -23.91 5.36
CA ASP A 357 33.32 -25.22 5.93
C ASP A 357 33.11 -25.03 7.43
N TRP A 358 31.85 -25.15 7.84
CA TRP A 358 31.46 -25.02 9.24
C TRP A 358 31.73 -26.37 9.93
N HIS A 359 32.84 -26.47 10.62
CA HIS A 359 33.10 -27.55 11.55
C HIS A 359 32.66 -27.10 12.94
N PRO A 360 31.72 -27.80 13.59
CA PRO A 360 31.37 -27.46 14.99
C PRO A 360 32.62 -27.68 15.86
N PRO A 361 32.93 -26.80 16.80
CA PRO A 361 34.06 -26.98 17.69
C PRO A 361 33.89 -28.27 18.48
N ASP A 362 35.01 -28.99 18.68
CA ASP A 362 35.03 -30.31 19.33
C ASP A 362 34.31 -30.33 20.69
N GLY A 363 34.26 -29.23 21.40
CA GLY A 363 33.47 -29.05 22.62
C GLY A 363 31.93 -29.19 22.42
N PHE A 364 31.43 -28.90 21.23
CA PHE A 364 29.98 -29.01 20.96
C PHE A 364 29.55 -30.48 20.84
N ILE A 365 30.38 -31.31 20.23
CA ILE A 365 30.12 -32.75 20.07
C ILE A 365 30.16 -33.42 21.45
N LEU A 366 31.12 -33.05 22.31
CA LEU A 366 31.22 -33.56 23.68
C LEU A 366 30.02 -33.13 24.54
N GLY A 367 29.58 -31.89 24.40
CA GLY A 367 28.38 -31.37 25.09
C GLY A 367 27.10 -32.09 24.67
N LEU A 368 26.94 -32.39 23.37
CA LEU A 368 25.79 -33.15 22.85
C LEU A 368 25.76 -34.57 23.39
N TRP A 369 26.92 -35.27 23.44
CA TRP A 369 27.02 -36.61 24.01
C TRP A 369 26.74 -36.67 25.49
N THR A 370 27.21 -35.69 26.27
CA THR A 370 26.90 -35.59 27.70
C THR A 370 25.41 -35.33 27.95
N LEU A 371 24.75 -34.52 27.12
CA LEU A 371 23.31 -34.28 27.21
C LEU A 371 22.51 -35.52 26.90
N ILE A 372 22.87 -36.28 25.86
CA ILE A 372 22.25 -37.55 25.48
C ILE A 372 22.38 -38.59 26.61
N LEU A 373 23.56 -38.69 27.22
CA LEU A 373 23.77 -39.57 28.36
C LEU A 373 22.94 -39.16 29.59
N LEU A 374 22.85 -37.87 29.90
CA LEU A 374 22.01 -37.39 31.00
C LEU A 374 20.53 -37.66 30.77
N VAL A 375 20.02 -37.48 29.55
CA VAL A 375 18.65 -37.80 29.20
C VAL A 375 18.41 -39.31 29.27
N PHE A 376 19.35 -40.13 28.79
CA PHE A 376 19.27 -41.56 28.89
C PHE A 376 19.22 -42.06 30.32
N PHE A 377 20.11 -41.54 31.22
CA PHE A 377 20.10 -41.89 32.65
C PHE A 377 18.85 -41.40 33.39
N LYS A 378 18.30 -40.26 32.97
CA LYS A 378 17.05 -39.72 33.55
C LYS A 378 15.82 -40.53 33.13
N THR A 379 15.79 -41.05 31.87
CA THR A 379 14.64 -41.78 31.33
C THR A 379 14.67 -43.26 31.70
N TYR A 380 15.84 -43.89 31.66
CA TYR A 380 15.96 -45.34 31.90
C TYR A 380 16.38 -45.72 33.31
N GLY A 381 16.76 -44.75 34.17
CA GLY A 381 17.02 -44.94 35.59
C GLY A 381 18.04 -46.02 35.93
N VAL A 382 18.67 -45.89 37.07
CA VAL A 382 19.69 -46.81 37.61
C VAL A 382 19.14 -48.22 37.89
N LYS A 383 17.86 -48.50 37.63
CA LYS A 383 17.20 -49.79 37.94
C LYS A 383 17.64 -50.92 37.00
N HIS A 384 18.20 -50.67 35.87
CA HIS A 384 18.67 -51.73 34.93
C HIS A 384 20.14 -52.07 35.01
N LEU A 385 20.95 -51.33 35.77
CA LEU A 385 22.38 -51.62 35.92
C LEU A 385 22.70 -52.79 36.87
N LYS A 386 21.71 -53.28 37.65
CA LYS A 386 21.88 -54.47 38.53
C LYS A 386 21.90 -55.80 37.82
N HIS A 387 21.71 -55.89 36.52
CA HIS A 387 21.73 -57.12 35.73
C HIS A 387 22.94 -57.24 34.79
N ILE A 388 23.89 -56.35 34.85
CA ILE A 388 25.09 -56.34 33.95
C ILE A 388 26.40 -56.53 34.75
N PHE A 389 26.36 -56.52 36.12
CA PHE A 389 27.48 -56.89 36.97
C PHE A 389 27.10 -58.02 37.94
#